data_8bdb07c0f6299d664f6f9858a9c322ab
#
_entry.id   8bdb07c0f6299d664f6f9858a9c322ab
#
_cell.length_a   1.000
_cell.length_b   1.000
_cell.length_c   1.000
_cell.angle_alpha   90.00
_cell.angle_beta   90.00
_cell.angle_gamma   90.00
#
_symmetry.space_group_name_H-M   'P 1'
#
loop_
_entity.id
_entity.type
_entity.pdbx_description
1 polymer ?
#
loop_
_entity_poly.entity_id
_entity_poly.type
_entity_poly.pdbx_seq_one_letter_code
_entity_poly.pdbx_strand_id
1 'polypeptide(L)'
;MGMPTTQETTWRAGRFWWDSVSPIRTPACSLRAVIFDLDALTDIECDGHRVAYNAAFAAHDLDFQWTVARYRQLLALTDERQRVAAELRKRCVASEADVLTALLADEIYTTKTMLFDELILERDLTPRPGLVDFVMDAFAAGVQVGVVTNGQRSWAEPLVRQLVGEGLVETVVTAEDVCKTMPDPEGYRLALCELGVSAENAVAVSGSASGLRAANGAGMATVVVTGQGTPAIPTALTVRPDFAGDEPLRITDCQRLHSNWWKARNPSAA
;
A
#
# COMPACT_ATOMS: atom_id res chain seq x y z
N MET A 1 -39.83 13.27 27.99
CA MET A 1 -38.49 13.55 28.52
C MET A 1 -37.58 12.46 27.99
N GLY A 2 -36.90 12.69 26.87
CA GLY A 2 -35.94 11.76 26.27
C GLY A 2 -34.56 12.03 26.90
N MET A 3 -33.92 11.00 27.40
CA MET A 3 -32.54 11.09 27.89
C MET A 3 -31.59 11.27 26.68
N PRO A 4 -30.54 12.10 26.82
CA PRO A 4 -29.55 12.27 25.80
C PRO A 4 -28.70 10.96 25.72
N THR A 5 -28.59 10.40 24.54
CA THR A 5 -27.65 9.32 24.22
C THR A 5 -26.24 9.78 24.46
N THR A 6 -25.54 9.13 25.37
CA THR A 6 -24.12 9.34 25.62
C THR A 6 -23.35 8.94 24.37
N GLN A 7 -22.78 9.88 23.64
CA GLN A 7 -21.82 9.60 22.59
C GLN A 7 -20.53 9.11 23.25
N GLU A 8 -20.16 7.88 22.97
CA GLU A 8 -18.87 7.33 23.37
C GLU A 8 -17.75 8.15 22.72
N THR A 9 -16.90 8.73 23.57
CA THR A 9 -15.70 9.43 23.16
C THR A 9 -14.65 8.44 22.72
N THR A 10 -14.58 8.14 21.42
CA THR A 10 -13.49 7.37 20.82
C THR A 10 -12.30 8.30 20.56
N TRP A 11 -11.20 8.01 21.21
CA TRP A 11 -9.91 8.62 20.89
C TRP A 11 -9.47 8.17 19.50
N ARG A 12 -9.27 9.12 18.59
CA ARG A 12 -8.68 8.88 17.27
C ARG A 12 -7.39 9.65 17.16
N ALA A 13 -6.32 9.00 16.80
CA ALA A 13 -5.00 9.47 16.43
C ALA A 13 -4.77 10.99 16.52
N GLY A 14 -4.53 11.50 17.72
CA GLY A 14 -4.14 12.90 17.98
C GLY A 14 -5.18 13.99 17.70
N ARG A 15 -6.41 13.64 17.30
CA ARG A 15 -7.50 14.60 17.07
C ARG A 15 -8.59 14.48 18.10
N PHE A 16 -9.01 15.61 18.64
CA PHE A 16 -10.16 15.68 19.54
C PHE A 16 -11.44 15.83 18.72
N TRP A 17 -12.51 15.12 19.11
CA TRP A 17 -13.80 15.10 18.40
C TRP A 17 -14.48 16.48 18.30
N TRP A 18 -14.17 17.45 19.18
CA TRP A 18 -14.71 18.81 19.12
C TRP A 18 -14.07 19.70 18.05
N ASP A 19 -12.94 19.28 17.44
CA ASP A 19 -12.33 20.02 16.32
C ASP A 19 -13.13 19.85 15.03
N SER A 20 -14.12 18.95 15.03
CA SER A 20 -14.96 18.64 13.86
C SER A 20 -16.27 19.42 13.80
N VAL A 21 -16.54 20.36 14.72
CA VAL A 21 -17.80 21.13 14.75
C VAL A 21 -17.61 22.51 14.13
N SER A 22 -17.40 22.54 12.82
CA SER A 22 -17.85 23.68 12.00
C SER A 22 -18.72 23.11 10.89
N PRO A 23 -19.98 23.53 10.77
CA PRO A 23 -20.81 23.19 9.61
C PRO A 23 -20.38 24.06 8.42
N ILE A 24 -19.14 23.90 7.99
CA ILE A 24 -18.73 24.32 6.67
C ILE A 24 -19.46 23.38 5.72
N ARG A 25 -20.33 23.91 4.87
CA ARG A 25 -20.85 23.20 3.71
C ARG A 25 -19.65 22.71 2.92
N THR A 26 -19.18 21.52 3.22
CA THR A 26 -18.11 20.85 2.47
C THR A 26 -18.64 20.64 1.07
N PRO A 27 -17.95 21.07 0.01
CA PRO A 27 -18.34 20.72 -1.37
C PRO A 27 -18.57 19.22 -1.45
N ALA A 28 -19.55 18.79 -2.24
CA ALA A 28 -19.96 17.39 -2.34
C ALA A 28 -18.83 16.38 -2.67
N CYS A 29 -17.65 16.87 -3.04
CA CYS A 29 -16.46 16.10 -3.39
C CYS A 29 -15.19 16.63 -2.69
N SER A 30 -15.25 16.95 -1.41
CA SER A 30 -14.03 17.33 -0.67
C SER A 30 -13.22 16.10 -0.28
N LEU A 31 -11.91 16.13 -0.51
CA LEU A 31 -11.00 15.08 -0.07
C LEU A 31 -10.95 15.03 1.47
N ARG A 32 -11.32 13.90 2.05
CA ARG A 32 -11.36 13.67 3.49
C ARG A 32 -10.41 12.57 3.96
N ALA A 33 -10.00 11.68 3.05
CA ALA A 33 -9.07 10.62 3.37
C ALA A 33 -8.09 10.31 2.22
N VAL A 34 -6.90 9.89 2.60
CA VAL A 34 -5.92 9.27 1.71
C VAL A 34 -5.66 7.86 2.22
N ILE A 35 -5.78 6.86 1.34
CA ILE A 35 -5.56 5.45 1.68
C ILE A 35 -4.40 4.93 0.83
N PHE A 36 -3.33 4.53 1.49
CA PHE A 36 -2.13 3.96 0.86
C PHE A 36 -2.23 2.45 0.76
N ASP A 37 -1.62 1.85 -0.28
CA ASP A 37 -1.08 0.51 -0.10
C ASP A 37 0.34 0.59 0.48
N LEU A 38 0.81 -0.50 1.07
CA LEU A 38 2.12 -0.52 1.73
C LEU A 38 3.28 -0.27 0.74
N ASP A 39 3.13 -0.71 -0.52
CA ASP A 39 4.11 -0.50 -1.59
C ASP A 39 4.30 0.98 -1.95
N ALA A 40 3.30 1.83 -1.68
CA ALA A 40 3.42 3.27 -1.83
C ALA A 40 4.24 3.93 -0.70
N LEU A 41 4.34 3.30 0.46
CA LEU A 41 5.11 3.83 1.60
C LEU A 41 6.61 3.55 1.46
N THR A 42 6.97 2.34 0.98
CA THR A 42 8.36 1.87 0.82
C THR A 42 8.48 0.90 -0.36
N ASP A 43 9.69 0.60 -0.82
CA ASP A 43 9.93 -0.47 -1.83
C ASP A 43 10.03 -1.84 -1.16
N ILE A 44 8.91 -2.29 -0.55
CA ILE A 44 8.87 -3.57 0.19
C ILE A 44 9.23 -4.76 -0.69
N GLU A 45 8.96 -4.68 -1.99
CA GLU A 45 9.33 -5.74 -2.94
C GLU A 45 10.85 -5.89 -3.04
N CYS A 46 11.58 -4.80 -3.28
CA CYS A 46 13.03 -4.88 -3.48
C CYS A 46 13.81 -4.94 -2.17
N ASP A 47 13.38 -4.23 -1.14
CA ASP A 47 14.14 -4.07 0.10
C ASP A 47 13.68 -5.04 1.20
N GLY A 48 12.46 -5.59 1.10
CA GLY A 48 11.91 -6.63 1.96
C GLY A 48 11.92 -8.00 1.30
N HIS A 49 10.98 -8.26 0.39
CA HIS A 49 10.76 -9.59 -0.19
C HIS A 49 11.97 -10.15 -0.92
N ARG A 50 12.64 -9.38 -1.77
CA ARG A 50 13.87 -9.83 -2.46
C ARG A 50 14.96 -10.28 -1.49
N VAL A 51 15.10 -9.55 -0.39
CA VAL A 51 16.13 -9.85 0.61
C VAL A 51 15.80 -11.13 1.36
N ALA A 52 14.54 -11.34 1.72
CA ALA A 52 14.09 -12.58 2.34
C ALA A 52 14.26 -13.78 1.39
N TYR A 53 14.04 -13.61 0.08
CA TYR A 53 14.38 -14.64 -0.92
C TYR A 53 15.87 -14.95 -0.93
N ASN A 54 16.74 -13.95 -0.91
CA ASN A 54 18.17 -14.17 -0.91
C ASN A 54 18.64 -14.90 0.37
N ALA A 55 18.01 -14.62 1.52
CA ALA A 55 18.25 -15.36 2.74
C ALA A 55 17.72 -16.81 2.64
N ALA A 56 16.55 -17.03 2.04
CA ALA A 56 16.02 -18.37 1.81
C ALA A 56 16.90 -19.18 0.85
N PHE A 57 17.43 -18.57 -0.21
CA PHE A 57 18.39 -19.24 -1.10
C PHE A 57 19.62 -19.70 -0.35
N ALA A 58 20.19 -18.84 0.50
CA ALA A 58 21.34 -19.20 1.33
C ALA A 58 21.01 -20.33 2.33
N ALA A 59 19.82 -20.35 2.92
CA ALA A 59 19.36 -21.40 3.82
C ALA A 59 19.17 -22.77 3.12
N HIS A 60 18.99 -22.76 1.80
CA HIS A 60 18.91 -23.96 0.95
C HIS A 60 20.25 -24.28 0.24
N ASP A 61 21.37 -23.74 0.71
CA ASP A 61 22.71 -23.94 0.13
C ASP A 61 22.80 -23.56 -1.37
N LEU A 62 22.00 -22.58 -1.82
CA LEU A 62 22.02 -22.09 -3.18
C LEU A 62 22.98 -20.90 -3.29
N ASP A 63 24.04 -21.06 -4.08
CA ASP A 63 25.09 -20.04 -4.29
C ASP A 63 24.67 -18.98 -5.32
N PHE A 64 23.54 -18.34 -5.11
CA PHE A 64 23.12 -17.20 -5.90
C PHE A 64 22.18 -16.25 -5.14
N GLN A 65 22.11 -15.03 -5.63
CA GLN A 65 21.22 -14.01 -5.11
C GLN A 65 20.50 -13.30 -6.26
N TRP A 66 19.30 -12.83 -6.01
CA TRP A 66 18.61 -11.90 -6.88
C TRP A 66 19.14 -10.48 -6.68
N THR A 67 19.63 -9.87 -7.75
CA THR A 67 19.84 -8.42 -7.82
C THR A 67 18.48 -7.70 -7.93
N VAL A 68 18.44 -6.41 -7.60
CA VAL A 68 17.22 -5.58 -7.77
C VAL A 68 16.70 -5.65 -9.22
N ALA A 69 17.60 -5.53 -10.20
CA ALA A 69 17.23 -5.59 -11.63
C ALA A 69 16.61 -6.93 -12.00
N ARG A 70 17.19 -8.05 -11.50
CA ARG A 70 16.66 -9.39 -11.77
C ARG A 70 15.32 -9.61 -11.09
N TYR A 71 15.19 -9.21 -9.85
CA TYR A 71 13.93 -9.34 -9.10
C TYR A 71 12.79 -8.57 -9.77
N ARG A 72 13.03 -7.33 -10.19
CA ARG A 72 12.05 -6.54 -10.94
C ARG A 72 11.58 -7.22 -12.23
N GLN A 73 12.46 -7.92 -12.95
CA GLN A 73 12.05 -8.72 -14.12
C GLN A 73 11.12 -9.88 -13.72
N LEU A 74 11.40 -10.51 -12.57
CA LEU A 74 10.60 -11.64 -12.07
C LEU A 74 9.22 -11.22 -11.55
N LEU A 75 9.02 -9.95 -11.18
CA LEU A 75 7.71 -9.40 -10.79
C LEU A 75 6.66 -9.47 -11.92
N ALA A 76 7.08 -9.67 -13.19
CA ALA A 76 6.17 -9.97 -14.28
C ALA A 76 5.41 -11.31 -14.09
N LEU A 77 5.97 -12.23 -13.30
CA LEU A 77 5.31 -13.46 -12.86
C LEU A 77 4.54 -13.14 -11.57
N THR A 78 3.23 -13.27 -11.60
CA THR A 78 2.35 -12.95 -10.47
C THR A 78 2.49 -13.93 -9.30
N ASP A 79 2.76 -15.19 -9.61
CA ASP A 79 2.96 -16.24 -8.60
C ASP A 79 4.42 -16.25 -8.13
N GLU A 80 4.61 -16.09 -6.83
CA GLU A 80 5.93 -16.06 -6.20
C GLU A 80 6.71 -17.37 -6.35
N ARG A 81 6.02 -18.53 -6.28
CA ARG A 81 6.64 -19.84 -6.50
C ARG A 81 7.13 -20.00 -7.94
N GLN A 82 6.37 -19.47 -8.90
CA GLN A 82 6.80 -19.46 -10.30
C GLN A 82 8.04 -18.60 -10.51
N ARG A 83 8.21 -17.50 -9.77
CA ARG A 83 9.45 -16.68 -9.80
C ARG A 83 10.67 -17.52 -9.40
N VAL A 84 10.55 -18.28 -8.31
CA VAL A 84 11.60 -19.18 -7.82
C VAL A 84 11.86 -20.30 -8.82
N ALA A 85 10.84 -21.00 -9.28
CA ALA A 85 10.98 -22.09 -10.25
C ALA A 85 11.63 -21.63 -11.56
N ALA A 86 11.29 -20.44 -12.05
CA ALA A 86 11.91 -19.86 -13.25
C ALA A 86 13.41 -19.60 -13.06
N GLU A 87 13.83 -19.17 -11.87
CA GLU A 87 15.25 -18.97 -11.57
C GLU A 87 16.00 -20.29 -11.41
N LEU A 88 15.42 -21.27 -10.72
CA LEU A 88 15.99 -22.60 -10.57
C LEU A 88 16.24 -23.29 -11.93
N ARG A 89 15.24 -23.22 -12.83
CA ARG A 89 15.38 -23.74 -14.22
C ARG A 89 16.47 -23.01 -14.99
N LYS A 90 16.49 -21.68 -14.93
CA LYS A 90 17.50 -20.86 -15.62
C LYS A 90 18.92 -21.20 -15.20
N ARG A 91 19.11 -21.60 -13.93
CA ARG A 91 20.42 -21.93 -13.37
C ARG A 91 20.76 -23.41 -13.40
N CYS A 92 19.88 -24.24 -13.97
CA CYS A 92 20.03 -25.68 -14.02
C CYS A 92 20.27 -26.33 -12.65
N VAL A 93 19.73 -25.73 -11.58
CA VAL A 93 19.89 -26.23 -10.19
C VAL A 93 19.02 -27.45 -9.95
N ALA A 94 17.82 -27.50 -10.56
CA ALA A 94 16.96 -28.65 -10.49
C ALA A 94 17.02 -29.44 -11.80
N SER A 95 16.94 -30.79 -11.70
CA SER A 95 16.87 -31.64 -12.89
C SER A 95 15.62 -31.33 -13.72
N GLU A 96 15.59 -31.79 -14.98
CA GLU A 96 14.47 -31.57 -15.93
C GLU A 96 13.09 -32.06 -15.44
N ALA A 97 13.01 -32.72 -14.28
CA ALA A 97 11.76 -33.10 -13.64
C ALA A 97 11.06 -31.89 -13.04
N ASP A 98 10.04 -31.36 -13.72
CA ASP A 98 9.22 -30.21 -13.29
C ASP A 98 8.68 -30.34 -11.86
N VAL A 99 8.40 -31.56 -11.38
CA VAL A 99 7.88 -31.84 -10.04
C VAL A 99 8.91 -31.50 -8.97
N LEU A 100 10.18 -31.89 -9.12
CA LEU A 100 11.23 -31.59 -8.14
C LEU A 100 11.53 -30.09 -8.08
N THR A 101 11.52 -29.41 -9.22
CA THR A 101 11.67 -27.95 -9.27
C THR A 101 10.52 -27.24 -8.57
N ALA A 102 9.28 -27.73 -8.72
CA ALA A 102 8.12 -27.16 -8.07
C ALA A 102 8.16 -27.38 -6.55
N LEU A 103 8.55 -28.56 -6.09
CA LEU A 103 8.69 -28.87 -4.64
C LEU A 103 9.77 -27.98 -4.00
N LEU A 104 10.96 -27.87 -4.61
CA LEU A 104 12.03 -27.02 -4.12
C LEU A 104 11.60 -25.53 -4.11
N ALA A 105 10.87 -25.09 -5.13
CA ALA A 105 10.35 -23.73 -5.17
C ALA A 105 9.35 -23.46 -4.04
N ASP A 106 8.52 -24.45 -3.69
CA ASP A 106 7.57 -24.35 -2.57
C ASP A 106 8.28 -24.34 -1.20
N GLU A 107 9.31 -25.16 -1.02
CA GLU A 107 10.15 -25.17 0.18
C GLU A 107 10.87 -23.82 0.36
N ILE A 108 11.49 -23.29 -0.70
CA ILE A 108 12.14 -21.98 -0.67
C ILE A 108 11.13 -20.87 -0.36
N TYR A 109 9.93 -20.91 -0.94
CA TYR A 109 8.88 -19.94 -0.66
C TYR A 109 8.45 -20.01 0.82
N THR A 110 8.31 -21.20 1.37
CA THR A 110 7.97 -21.41 2.78
C THR A 110 9.06 -20.84 3.70
N THR A 111 10.31 -21.17 3.43
CA THR A 111 11.48 -20.63 4.17
C THR A 111 11.53 -19.10 4.06
N LYS A 112 11.32 -18.54 2.85
CA LYS A 112 11.26 -17.08 2.65
C LYS A 112 10.18 -16.44 3.50
N THR A 113 9.00 -17.04 3.59
CA THR A 113 7.89 -16.47 4.35
C THR A 113 8.22 -16.40 5.84
N MET A 114 8.80 -17.46 6.39
CA MET A 114 9.27 -17.48 7.79
C MET A 114 10.35 -16.42 8.05
N LEU A 115 11.37 -16.37 7.18
CA LEU A 115 12.45 -15.41 7.31
C LEU A 115 11.99 -13.96 7.08
N PHE A 116 10.97 -13.75 6.26
CA PHE A 116 10.43 -12.41 6.01
C PHE A 116 9.84 -11.81 7.28
N ASP A 117 9.04 -12.57 8.01
CA ASP A 117 8.40 -12.10 9.25
C ASP A 117 9.43 -11.72 10.33
N GLU A 118 10.57 -12.41 10.37
CA GLU A 118 11.68 -12.09 11.27
C GLU A 118 12.49 -10.88 10.79
N LEU A 119 12.83 -10.85 9.50
CA LEU A 119 13.74 -9.85 8.93
C LEU A 119 13.09 -8.49 8.72
N ILE A 120 11.76 -8.44 8.46
CA ILE A 120 11.11 -7.21 8.01
C ILE A 120 11.17 -6.08 9.05
N LEU A 121 11.10 -6.43 10.34
CA LEU A 121 11.14 -5.47 11.45
C LEU A 121 12.57 -5.15 11.91
N GLU A 122 13.52 -6.07 11.67
CA GLU A 122 14.92 -5.84 11.98
C GLU A 122 15.62 -4.95 10.93
N ARG A 123 15.04 -4.87 9.74
CA ARG A 123 15.55 -4.03 8.66
C ARG A 123 15.01 -2.61 8.76
N ASP A 124 15.92 -1.66 8.65
CA ASP A 124 15.62 -0.23 8.57
C ASP A 124 15.10 0.08 7.16
N LEU A 125 13.84 -0.33 6.87
CA LEU A 125 13.20 0.06 5.62
C LEU A 125 12.98 1.57 5.61
N THR A 126 13.45 2.20 4.55
CA THR A 126 13.30 3.65 4.40
C THR A 126 11.97 4.01 3.76
N PRO A 127 11.27 5.03 4.27
CA PRO A 127 10.09 5.56 3.59
C PRO A 127 10.48 6.13 2.22
N ARG A 128 9.57 6.09 1.27
CA ARG A 128 9.79 6.77 -0.02
C ARG A 128 10.07 8.25 0.20
N PRO A 129 10.96 8.87 -0.60
CA PRO A 129 11.30 10.29 -0.45
C PRO A 129 10.06 11.17 -0.42
N GLY A 130 9.95 12.05 0.59
CA GLY A 130 8.85 13.00 0.78
C GLY A 130 7.56 12.40 1.37
N LEU A 131 7.50 11.09 1.69
CA LEU A 131 6.32 10.45 2.27
C LEU A 131 5.91 11.10 3.60
N VAL A 132 6.87 11.28 4.50
CA VAL A 132 6.60 11.84 5.84
C VAL A 132 6.03 13.25 5.73
N ASP A 133 6.62 14.08 4.87
CA ASP A 133 6.14 15.44 4.60
C ASP A 133 4.72 15.44 4.04
N PHE A 134 4.41 14.50 3.13
CA PHE A 134 3.07 14.35 2.56
C PHE A 134 2.03 13.97 3.63
N VAL A 135 2.37 13.03 4.52
CA VAL A 135 1.47 12.59 5.59
C VAL A 135 1.27 13.71 6.62
N MET A 136 2.32 14.46 6.96
CA MET A 136 2.21 15.63 7.82
C MET A 136 1.34 16.73 7.20
N ASP A 137 1.43 16.93 5.88
CA ASP A 137 0.58 17.86 5.14
C ASP A 137 -0.89 17.41 5.17
N ALA A 138 -1.16 16.10 5.00
CA ALA A 138 -2.49 15.52 5.14
C ALA A 138 -3.06 15.75 6.56
N PHE A 139 -2.26 15.47 7.58
CA PHE A 139 -2.64 15.68 8.98
C PHE A 139 -2.99 17.15 9.25
N ALA A 140 -2.14 18.10 8.81
CA ALA A 140 -2.37 19.53 8.96
C ALA A 140 -3.64 20.00 8.23
N ALA A 141 -3.95 19.39 7.06
CA ALA A 141 -5.15 19.69 6.30
C ALA A 141 -6.44 19.02 6.84
N GLY A 142 -6.35 18.24 7.91
CA GLY A 142 -7.49 17.51 8.45
C GLY A 142 -7.93 16.30 7.61
N VAL A 143 -7.07 15.79 6.72
CA VAL A 143 -7.30 14.62 5.89
C VAL A 143 -6.84 13.37 6.63
N GLN A 144 -7.73 12.40 6.77
CA GLN A 144 -7.45 11.12 7.44
C GLN A 144 -6.52 10.25 6.59
N VAL A 145 -5.69 9.44 7.26
CA VAL A 145 -4.75 8.54 6.59
C VAL A 145 -5.07 7.10 6.97
N GLY A 146 -5.20 6.24 5.96
CA GLY A 146 -5.34 4.79 6.12
C GLY A 146 -4.28 4.04 5.31
N VAL A 147 -4.01 2.81 5.71
CA VAL A 147 -3.11 1.89 4.99
C VAL A 147 -3.81 0.56 4.75
N VAL A 148 -3.64 -0.01 3.55
CA VAL A 148 -4.13 -1.34 3.17
C VAL A 148 -2.94 -2.20 2.74
N THR A 149 -2.87 -3.44 3.21
CA THR A 149 -1.78 -4.35 2.84
C THR A 149 -2.26 -5.80 2.77
N ASN A 150 -1.56 -6.62 1.96
CA ASN A 150 -1.70 -8.08 1.99
C ASN A 150 -0.82 -8.73 3.08
N GLY A 151 -0.11 -7.92 3.84
CA GLY A 151 0.75 -8.36 4.92
C GLY A 151 -0.01 -8.79 6.17
N GLN A 152 0.69 -9.51 7.06
CA GLN A 152 0.17 -9.88 8.36
C GLN A 152 0.25 -8.71 9.34
N ARG A 153 -0.70 -8.58 10.23
CA ARG A 153 -0.78 -7.52 11.23
C ARG A 153 0.45 -7.44 12.13
N SER A 154 1.01 -8.60 12.48
CA SER A 154 2.15 -8.73 13.37
C SER A 154 3.36 -7.89 12.96
N TRP A 155 3.61 -7.71 11.67
CA TRP A 155 4.70 -6.91 11.16
C TRP A 155 4.24 -5.64 10.40
N ALA A 156 3.04 -5.65 9.80
CA ALA A 156 2.58 -4.53 8.99
C ALA A 156 2.31 -3.27 9.83
N GLU A 157 1.64 -3.38 10.96
CA GLU A 157 1.39 -2.24 11.85
C GLU A 157 2.68 -1.63 12.43
N PRO A 158 3.63 -2.42 12.99
CA PRO A 158 4.91 -1.88 13.43
C PRO A 158 5.69 -1.20 12.30
N LEU A 159 5.71 -1.81 11.10
CA LEU A 159 6.39 -1.24 9.94
C LEU A 159 5.76 0.10 9.51
N VAL A 160 4.43 0.20 9.45
CA VAL A 160 3.74 1.45 9.13
C VAL A 160 4.10 2.54 10.15
N ARG A 161 4.14 2.22 11.44
CA ARG A 161 4.57 3.17 12.48
C ARG A 161 6.03 3.62 12.30
N GLN A 162 6.92 2.70 11.94
CA GLN A 162 8.32 3.01 11.66
C GLN A 162 8.46 3.95 10.45
N LEU A 163 7.71 3.71 9.36
CA LEU A 163 7.82 4.47 8.11
C LEU A 163 7.18 5.87 8.18
N VAL A 164 6.07 5.99 8.89
CA VAL A 164 5.23 7.19 8.86
C VAL A 164 5.28 7.96 10.17
N GLY A 165 5.50 7.28 11.28
CA GLY A 165 5.40 7.85 12.62
C GLY A 165 4.12 7.42 13.35
N GLU A 166 4.14 7.53 14.66
CA GLU A 166 3.04 7.13 15.52
C GLU A 166 1.91 8.18 15.50
N GLY A 167 0.65 7.71 15.47
CA GLY A 167 -0.52 8.57 15.59
C GLY A 167 -0.92 9.32 14.32
N LEU A 168 -0.26 9.08 13.17
CA LEU A 168 -0.56 9.72 11.89
C LEU A 168 -1.46 8.87 10.97
N VAL A 169 -1.60 7.57 11.27
CA VAL A 169 -2.43 6.63 10.51
C VAL A 169 -3.61 6.20 11.40
N GLU A 170 -4.82 6.44 10.93
CA GLU A 170 -6.05 6.13 11.68
C GLU A 170 -6.48 4.68 11.55
N THR A 171 -6.15 4.01 10.43
CA THR A 171 -6.48 2.60 10.22
C THR A 171 -5.42 1.88 9.41
N VAL A 172 -5.17 0.62 9.76
CA VAL A 172 -4.33 -0.31 8.99
C VAL A 172 -5.13 -1.58 8.75
N VAL A 173 -5.54 -1.80 7.50
CA VAL A 173 -6.23 -3.02 7.06
C VAL A 173 -5.22 -4.01 6.52
N THR A 174 -5.21 -5.21 7.09
CA THR A 174 -4.27 -6.29 6.79
C THR A 174 -4.95 -7.47 6.11
N ALA A 175 -4.18 -8.48 5.70
CA ALA A 175 -4.73 -9.71 5.14
C ALA A 175 -5.69 -10.45 6.08
N GLU A 176 -5.55 -10.24 7.40
CA GLU A 176 -6.36 -10.92 8.43
C GLU A 176 -7.76 -10.29 8.59
N ASP A 177 -7.97 -9.08 8.08
CA ASP A 177 -9.23 -8.34 8.22
C ASP A 177 -10.20 -8.59 7.08
N VAL A 178 -9.76 -9.26 6.01
CA VAL A 178 -10.52 -9.45 4.78
C VAL A 178 -10.58 -10.91 4.36
N CYS A 179 -11.65 -11.28 3.66
CA CYS A 179 -11.75 -12.61 3.06
C CYS A 179 -10.92 -12.71 1.78
N LYS A 180 -10.75 -11.59 1.07
CA LYS A 180 -10.01 -11.52 -0.20
C LYS A 180 -9.04 -10.35 -0.16
N THR A 181 -7.77 -10.69 -0.29
CA THR A 181 -6.68 -9.71 -0.36
C THR A 181 -6.60 -9.02 -1.72
N MET A 182 -5.83 -7.92 -1.83
CA MET A 182 -5.58 -7.27 -3.12
C MET A 182 -5.09 -8.29 -4.16
N PRO A 183 -5.62 -8.25 -5.39
CA PRO A 183 -6.30 -7.12 -6.05
C PRO A 183 -7.82 -7.01 -5.84
N ASP A 184 -8.43 -7.78 -4.92
CA ASP A 184 -9.83 -7.58 -4.57
C ASP A 184 -10.00 -6.22 -3.85
N PRO A 185 -11.09 -5.48 -4.09
CA PRO A 185 -11.32 -4.18 -3.48
C PRO A 185 -11.75 -4.23 -2.00
N GLU A 186 -11.89 -5.40 -1.40
CA GLU A 186 -12.44 -5.58 -0.04
C GLU A 186 -11.65 -4.77 1.00
N GLY A 187 -10.31 -4.81 0.97
CA GLY A 187 -9.47 -4.08 1.90
C GLY A 187 -9.66 -2.56 1.83
N TYR A 188 -9.75 -1.99 0.63
CA TYR A 188 -10.02 -0.55 0.49
C TYR A 188 -11.42 -0.17 0.94
N ARG A 189 -12.43 -1.02 0.67
CA ARG A 189 -13.80 -0.80 1.16
C ARG A 189 -13.89 -0.84 2.68
N LEU A 190 -13.16 -1.76 3.31
CA LEU A 190 -13.08 -1.84 4.76
C LEU A 190 -12.40 -0.58 5.34
N ALA A 191 -11.26 -0.16 4.78
CA ALA A 191 -10.58 1.07 5.21
C ALA A 191 -11.48 2.30 5.09
N LEU A 192 -12.24 2.43 3.99
CA LEU A 192 -13.23 3.51 3.83
C LEU A 192 -14.32 3.46 4.91
N CYS A 193 -14.79 2.25 5.25
CA CYS A 193 -15.80 2.04 6.30
C CYS A 193 -15.27 2.45 7.67
N GLU A 194 -14.06 2.04 8.03
CA GLU A 194 -13.43 2.38 9.32
C GLU A 194 -13.16 3.87 9.46
N LEU A 195 -12.76 4.53 8.37
CA LEU A 195 -12.57 5.98 8.35
C LEU A 195 -13.89 6.76 8.30
N GLY A 196 -15.02 6.09 8.05
CA GLY A 196 -16.33 6.74 7.90
C GLY A 196 -16.38 7.68 6.70
N VAL A 197 -15.72 7.32 5.60
CA VAL A 197 -15.58 8.13 4.38
C VAL A 197 -16.07 7.34 3.16
N SER A 198 -16.78 7.99 2.25
CA SER A 198 -17.13 7.38 0.96
C SER A 198 -15.96 7.42 -0.02
N ALA A 199 -15.95 6.52 -1.01
CA ALA A 199 -14.94 6.51 -2.07
C ALA A 199 -14.83 7.86 -2.81
N GLU A 200 -15.95 8.60 -2.89
CA GLU A 200 -16.03 9.93 -3.50
C GLU A 200 -15.29 11.02 -2.70
N ASN A 201 -14.96 10.77 -1.47
CA ASN A 201 -14.24 11.70 -0.59
C ASN A 201 -12.84 11.20 -0.22
N ALA A 202 -12.34 10.18 -0.92
CA ALA A 202 -11.05 9.58 -0.68
C ALA A 202 -10.22 9.44 -1.96
N VAL A 203 -8.89 9.47 -1.79
CA VAL A 203 -7.91 9.16 -2.83
C VAL A 203 -7.09 7.97 -2.36
N ALA A 204 -6.88 7.00 -3.24
CA ALA A 204 -5.89 5.96 -3.02
C ALA A 204 -4.51 6.40 -3.52
N VAL A 205 -3.46 6.02 -2.81
CA VAL A 205 -2.08 6.14 -3.25
C VAL A 205 -1.49 4.74 -3.30
N SER A 206 -1.17 4.26 -4.50
CA SER A 206 -0.76 2.88 -4.72
C SER A 206 0.64 2.78 -5.30
N GLY A 207 1.46 1.87 -4.76
CA GLY A 207 2.79 1.52 -5.26
C GLY A 207 2.81 0.26 -6.10
N SER A 208 1.68 -0.48 -6.18
CA SER A 208 1.60 -1.79 -6.82
C SER A 208 0.47 -1.89 -7.85
N ALA A 209 0.61 -2.81 -8.81
CA ALA A 209 -0.45 -3.10 -9.78
C ALA A 209 -1.68 -3.77 -9.13
N SER A 210 -1.48 -4.52 -8.04
CA SER A 210 -2.56 -5.13 -7.27
C SER A 210 -3.34 -4.09 -6.48
N GLY A 211 -2.65 -3.17 -5.81
CA GLY A 211 -3.25 -2.06 -5.08
C GLY A 211 -4.04 -1.11 -5.99
N LEU A 212 -3.47 -0.75 -7.15
CA LEU A 212 -4.17 0.05 -8.15
C LEU A 212 -5.49 -0.60 -8.61
N ARG A 213 -5.47 -1.92 -8.90
CA ARG A 213 -6.70 -2.64 -9.29
C ARG A 213 -7.73 -2.68 -8.17
N ALA A 214 -7.28 -2.94 -6.94
CA ALA A 214 -8.14 -2.96 -5.76
C ALA A 214 -8.78 -1.59 -5.50
N ALA A 215 -7.99 -0.51 -5.52
CA ALA A 215 -8.48 0.85 -5.33
C ALA A 215 -9.51 1.26 -6.42
N ASN A 216 -9.20 0.96 -7.70
CA ASN A 216 -10.14 1.19 -8.80
C ASN A 216 -11.42 0.37 -8.65
N GLY A 217 -11.33 -0.90 -8.20
CA GLY A 217 -12.47 -1.76 -7.89
C GLY A 217 -13.32 -1.27 -6.71
N ALA A 218 -12.72 -0.50 -5.79
CA ALA A 218 -13.42 0.21 -4.73
C ALA A 218 -14.03 1.55 -5.18
N GLY A 219 -13.84 1.94 -6.44
CA GLY A 219 -14.37 3.19 -7.00
C GLY A 219 -13.55 4.44 -6.63
N MET A 220 -12.34 4.29 -6.16
CA MET A 220 -11.50 5.39 -5.72
C MET A 220 -10.68 5.99 -6.87
N ALA A 221 -10.50 7.30 -6.83
CA ALA A 221 -9.47 7.98 -7.60
C ALA A 221 -8.09 7.60 -7.06
N THR A 222 -7.14 7.25 -7.94
CA THR A 222 -5.85 6.68 -7.51
C THR A 222 -4.66 7.46 -8.05
N VAL A 223 -3.75 7.84 -7.18
CA VAL A 223 -2.38 8.29 -7.49
C VAL A 223 -1.46 7.07 -7.44
N VAL A 224 -0.53 6.96 -8.38
CA VAL A 224 0.44 5.86 -8.40
C VAL A 224 1.84 6.38 -8.06
N VAL A 225 2.52 5.71 -7.12
CA VAL A 225 3.88 6.03 -6.68
C VAL A 225 4.72 4.76 -6.73
N THR A 226 5.51 4.59 -7.80
CA THR A 226 6.21 3.31 -8.10
C THR A 226 7.65 3.54 -8.50
N GLY A 227 8.52 4.12 -7.83
CA GLY A 227 9.92 4.23 -8.24
C GLY A 227 10.13 4.70 -9.71
N GLN A 228 11.34 4.83 -10.14
CA GLN A 228 11.67 5.35 -11.48
C GLN A 228 11.30 4.37 -12.61
N GLY A 229 10.86 4.91 -13.74
CA GLY A 229 10.70 4.19 -15.00
C GLY A 229 9.33 3.56 -15.25
N THR A 230 8.31 3.88 -14.45
CA THR A 230 6.94 3.38 -14.70
C THR A 230 6.26 4.23 -15.78
N PRO A 231 5.71 3.60 -16.84
CA PRO A 231 4.97 4.33 -17.86
C PRO A 231 3.66 4.90 -17.30
N ALA A 232 3.10 5.88 -18.00
CA ALA A 232 1.80 6.44 -17.66
C ALA A 232 0.73 5.33 -17.61
N ILE A 233 -0.07 5.32 -16.54
CA ILE A 233 -1.15 4.36 -16.33
C ILE A 233 -2.48 5.08 -16.57
N PRO A 234 -3.28 4.71 -17.59
CA PRO A 234 -4.48 5.45 -17.97
C PRO A 234 -5.55 5.57 -16.86
N THR A 235 -5.56 4.62 -15.91
CA THR A 235 -6.53 4.60 -14.81
C THR A 235 -6.07 5.38 -13.58
N ALA A 236 -4.83 5.87 -13.56
CA ALA A 236 -4.29 6.67 -12.47
C ALA A 236 -4.51 8.18 -12.72
N LEU A 237 -4.69 8.94 -11.64
CA LEU A 237 -4.74 10.41 -11.68
C LEU A 237 -3.40 11.00 -12.12
N THR A 238 -2.33 10.41 -11.63
CA THR A 238 -0.94 10.72 -11.97
C THR A 238 -0.04 9.55 -11.57
N VAL A 239 1.12 9.45 -12.20
CA VAL A 239 2.17 8.48 -11.86
C VAL A 239 3.41 9.25 -11.48
N ARG A 240 3.98 8.94 -10.31
CA ARG A 240 5.17 9.61 -9.78
C ARG A 240 6.18 8.58 -9.27
N PRO A 241 7.49 8.89 -9.29
CA PRO A 241 8.50 8.02 -8.72
C PRO A 241 8.44 7.98 -7.17
N ASP A 242 8.12 9.11 -6.55
CA ASP A 242 8.06 9.32 -5.10
C ASP A 242 7.19 10.54 -4.77
N PHE A 243 7.22 11.01 -3.52
CA PHE A 243 6.48 12.19 -3.04
C PHE A 243 7.32 13.48 -3.11
N ALA A 244 8.63 13.35 -3.36
CA ALA A 244 9.58 14.46 -3.42
C ALA A 244 9.75 15.00 -4.87
N GLY A 245 10.92 15.54 -5.18
CA GLY A 245 11.29 16.09 -6.49
C GLY A 245 11.09 17.60 -6.56
N ASP A 246 11.28 18.16 -7.77
CA ASP A 246 11.18 19.61 -8.01
C ASP A 246 9.77 20.14 -7.73
N GLU A 247 8.76 19.31 -7.97
CA GLU A 247 7.36 19.56 -7.62
C GLU A 247 6.89 18.45 -6.66
N PRO A 248 7.09 18.57 -5.34
CA PRO A 248 6.68 17.56 -4.38
C PRO A 248 5.17 17.38 -4.39
N LEU A 249 4.71 16.14 -4.27
CA LEU A 249 3.28 15.84 -4.17
C LEU A 249 2.76 16.37 -2.84
N ARG A 250 1.75 17.22 -2.89
CA ARG A 250 1.07 17.80 -1.73
C ARG A 250 -0.38 17.35 -1.66
N ILE A 251 -0.97 17.47 -0.48
CA ILE A 251 -2.39 17.15 -0.31
C ILE A 251 -3.29 18.05 -1.16
N THR A 252 -2.89 19.29 -1.38
CA THR A 252 -3.58 20.24 -2.27
C THR A 252 -3.58 19.78 -3.73
N ASP A 253 -2.52 19.11 -4.19
CA ASP A 253 -2.48 18.51 -5.53
C ASP A 253 -3.44 17.34 -5.62
N CYS A 254 -3.48 16.48 -4.60
CA CYS A 254 -4.45 15.40 -4.52
C CYS A 254 -5.89 15.93 -4.51
N GLN A 255 -6.18 17.00 -3.78
CA GLN A 255 -7.50 17.65 -3.77
C GLN A 255 -7.89 18.17 -5.15
N ARG A 256 -6.96 18.82 -5.86
CA ARG A 256 -7.16 19.34 -7.21
C ARG A 256 -7.39 18.21 -8.21
N LEU A 257 -6.53 17.19 -8.23
CA LEU A 257 -6.62 16.03 -9.11
C LEU A 257 -7.92 15.26 -8.88
N HIS A 258 -8.27 15.00 -7.64
CA HIS A 258 -9.48 14.35 -7.20
C HIS A 258 -10.73 15.13 -7.66
N SER A 259 -10.78 16.42 -7.42
CA SER A 259 -11.90 17.28 -7.83
C SER A 259 -12.10 17.27 -9.36
N ASN A 260 -11.01 17.35 -10.14
CA ASN A 260 -11.06 17.31 -11.59
C ASN A 260 -11.54 15.95 -12.11
N TRP A 261 -11.10 14.86 -11.50
CA TRP A 261 -11.51 13.50 -11.88
C TRP A 261 -13.01 13.25 -11.67
N TRP A 262 -13.57 13.72 -10.53
CA TRP A 262 -15.00 13.60 -10.25
C TRP A 262 -15.85 14.48 -11.14
N LYS A 263 -15.41 15.71 -11.43
CA LYS A 263 -16.10 16.60 -12.39
C LYS A 263 -16.18 16.00 -13.79
N ALA A 264 -15.09 15.36 -14.24
CA ALA A 264 -15.05 14.70 -15.55
C ALA A 264 -16.01 13.50 -15.64
N ARG A 265 -16.29 12.82 -14.53
CA ARG A 265 -17.19 11.66 -14.47
C ARG A 265 -18.65 12.02 -14.22
N ASN A 266 -18.91 13.15 -13.58
CA ASN A 266 -20.25 13.63 -13.23
C ASN A 266 -20.49 15.03 -13.81
N PRO A 267 -20.57 15.21 -15.14
CA PRO A 267 -20.73 16.52 -15.77
C PRO A 267 -22.06 17.22 -15.42
N SER A 268 -23.02 16.49 -14.82
CA SER A 268 -24.34 17.05 -14.43
C SER A 268 -24.34 17.65 -13.01
N ALA A 269 -23.26 17.65 -12.29
CA ALA A 269 -23.15 18.19 -10.93
C ALA A 269 -22.42 19.55 -10.85
N ALA A 270 -22.17 20.19 -12.00
CA ALA A 270 -21.49 21.49 -12.14
C ALA A 270 -22.49 22.65 -12.31
#